data_e261c8e8547899d61f1fc6ff3cf12031
#
_entry.id   e261c8e8547899d61f1fc6ff3cf12031
#
_cell.length_a   1.000
_cell.length_b   1.000
_cell.length_c   1.000
_cell.angle_alpha   90.00
_cell.angle_beta   90.00
_cell.angle_gamma   90.00
#
_symmetry.space_group_name_H-M   'P 1'
#
loop_
_entity.id
_entity.type
_entity.pdbx_description
1 polymer ?
#
loop_
_entity_poly.entity_id
_entity_poly.type
_entity_poly.pdbx_seq_one_letter_code
_entity_poly.pdbx_strand_id
1 'polypeptide(L)'
;MAGITTPYEGRGAPPWRDDAVIAAPLRLHETAVSQDWVDYNGHMSESAYLLVFGDSSDAFFRFFGVDEQYRASGRSLYTVETHLRNLREARLGDRLWLTLQVLGVDSKRLHILHEMHRAGTGLVATAEQLLVHADTRSGRSAPFPDLVAGRLAQIQAAHAALPVPGYVGHVITIGSR
;
A
#
# COMPACT_ATOMS: atom_id res chain seq x y z
N MET A 1 -24.38 10.10 2.03
CA MET A 1 -22.96 10.49 2.18
C MET A 1 -22.16 9.69 1.16
N ALA A 2 -21.41 10.36 0.28
CA ALA A 2 -20.46 9.65 -0.57
C ALA A 2 -19.38 9.04 0.35
N GLY A 3 -19.18 7.73 0.27
CA GLY A 3 -18.11 7.05 0.99
C GLY A 3 -16.74 7.43 0.44
N ILE A 4 -15.68 7.17 1.19
CA ILE A 4 -14.32 7.25 0.67
C ILE A 4 -14.19 6.14 -0.38
N THR A 5 -13.93 6.55 -1.64
CA THR A 5 -13.69 5.62 -2.75
C THR A 5 -12.27 5.80 -3.24
N THR A 6 -11.63 4.69 -3.57
CA THR A 6 -10.31 4.73 -4.16
C THR A 6 -10.40 5.15 -5.63
N PRO A 7 -9.34 5.72 -6.24
CA PRO A 7 -9.35 6.10 -7.65
C PRO A 7 -9.42 4.89 -8.59
N TYR A 8 -9.37 3.67 -8.08
CA TYR A 8 -9.41 2.42 -8.83
C TYR A 8 -10.77 1.74 -8.85
N GLU A 9 -11.72 2.18 -8.03
CA GLU A 9 -13.05 1.57 -7.97
C GLU A 9 -13.74 1.61 -9.35
N GLY A 10 -14.28 0.46 -9.77
CA GLY A 10 -14.94 0.30 -11.07
C GLY A 10 -14.03 0.24 -12.29
N ARG A 11 -12.70 0.30 -12.13
CA ARG A 11 -11.77 0.26 -13.27
C ARG A 11 -11.37 -1.16 -13.69
N GLY A 12 -11.73 -2.17 -12.92
CA GLY A 12 -11.26 -3.55 -13.08
C GLY A 12 -9.78 -3.70 -12.70
N ALA A 13 -9.35 -4.92 -12.44
CA ALA A 13 -7.94 -5.22 -12.21
C ALA A 13 -7.24 -5.46 -13.55
N PRO A 14 -5.98 -4.99 -13.73
CA PRO A 14 -5.19 -5.43 -14.86
C PRO A 14 -5.01 -6.95 -14.79
N PRO A 15 -5.06 -7.67 -15.94
CA PRO A 15 -4.89 -9.11 -15.93
C PRO A 15 -3.50 -9.48 -15.42
N TRP A 16 -3.45 -10.40 -14.46
CA TRP A 16 -2.20 -10.99 -14.02
C TRP A 16 -1.56 -11.76 -15.17
N ARG A 17 -0.28 -11.61 -15.33
CA ARG A 17 0.50 -12.34 -16.33
C ARG A 17 1.61 -13.12 -15.62
N ASP A 18 1.53 -14.46 -15.70
CA ASP A 18 2.52 -15.34 -15.04
C ASP A 18 3.93 -15.24 -15.67
N ASP A 19 4.00 -14.75 -16.91
CA ASP A 19 5.25 -14.55 -17.67
C ASP A 19 5.83 -13.13 -17.51
N ALA A 20 5.15 -12.21 -16.81
CA ALA A 20 5.62 -10.84 -16.67
C ALA A 20 6.72 -10.73 -15.63
N VAL A 21 7.73 -9.90 -15.94
CA VAL A 21 8.73 -9.51 -14.95
C VAL A 21 8.07 -8.63 -13.89
N ILE A 22 8.14 -9.07 -12.64
CA ILE A 22 7.64 -8.30 -11.49
C ILE A 22 8.68 -7.25 -11.14
N ALA A 23 8.27 -5.98 -11.17
CA ALA A 23 9.15 -4.89 -10.77
C ALA A 23 9.52 -4.96 -9.27
N ALA A 24 10.75 -4.63 -8.94
CA ALA A 24 11.27 -4.66 -7.58
C ALA A 24 12.00 -3.33 -7.26
N PRO A 25 11.40 -2.42 -6.45
CA PRO A 25 10.04 -2.47 -5.91
C PRO A 25 8.95 -2.21 -6.96
N LEU A 26 7.69 -2.55 -6.63
CA LEU A 26 6.53 -2.18 -7.46
C LEU A 26 6.30 -0.68 -7.43
N ARG A 27 5.81 -0.12 -8.55
CA ARG A 27 5.32 1.27 -8.66
C ARG A 27 3.97 1.24 -9.35
N LEU A 28 2.89 1.24 -8.56
CA LEU A 28 1.53 1.02 -9.04
C LEU A 28 0.62 2.24 -8.87
N HIS A 29 1.05 3.25 -8.09
CA HIS A 29 0.26 4.43 -7.82
C HIS A 29 1.08 5.70 -7.96
N GLU A 30 0.48 6.70 -8.63
CA GLU A 30 0.97 8.07 -8.68
C GLU A 30 -0.21 9.04 -8.64
N THR A 31 0.01 10.22 -8.08
CA THR A 31 -1.02 11.24 -7.91
C THR A 31 -0.38 12.62 -7.84
N ALA A 32 -1.22 13.65 -7.73
CA ALA A 32 -0.79 15.00 -7.39
C ALA A 32 -1.57 15.50 -6.17
N VAL A 33 -0.91 16.27 -5.31
CA VAL A 33 -1.55 16.84 -4.12
C VAL A 33 -2.69 17.77 -4.57
N SER A 34 -3.93 17.41 -4.19
CA SER A 34 -5.12 18.19 -4.47
C SER A 34 -5.38 19.27 -3.41
N GLN A 35 -6.21 20.27 -3.75
CA GLN A 35 -6.58 21.33 -2.80
C GLN A 35 -7.25 20.78 -1.53
N ASP A 36 -8.05 19.73 -1.65
CA ASP A 36 -8.78 19.11 -0.53
C ASP A 36 -7.86 18.39 0.46
N TRP A 37 -6.60 18.20 0.10
CA TRP A 37 -5.58 17.55 0.95
C TRP A 37 -4.71 18.56 1.69
N VAL A 38 -4.82 19.85 1.37
CA VAL A 38 -3.97 20.91 1.96
C VAL A 38 -4.64 21.47 3.20
N ASP A 39 -3.90 21.50 4.30
CA ASP A 39 -4.35 22.06 5.57
C ASP A 39 -4.08 23.57 5.70
N TYR A 40 -4.41 24.14 6.86
CA TYR A 40 -4.21 25.56 7.18
C TYR A 40 -2.73 26.01 7.17
N ASN A 41 -1.78 25.09 7.20
CA ASN A 41 -0.35 25.39 7.08
C ASN A 41 0.12 25.48 5.62
N GLY A 42 -0.77 25.23 4.66
CA GLY A 42 -0.43 25.20 3.23
C GLY A 42 0.31 23.94 2.77
N HIS A 43 0.28 22.88 3.56
CA HIS A 43 0.91 21.62 3.27
C HIS A 43 -0.11 20.48 3.27
N MET A 44 0.25 19.38 2.59
CA MET A 44 -0.53 18.15 2.61
C MET A 44 -0.73 17.69 4.05
N SER A 45 -1.99 17.53 4.47
CA SER A 45 -2.35 17.14 5.84
C SER A 45 -1.92 15.72 6.17
N GLU A 46 -1.68 15.42 7.43
CA GLU A 46 -1.29 14.10 7.92
C GLU A 46 -2.23 13.00 7.44
N SER A 47 -3.54 13.22 7.50
CA SER A 47 -4.55 12.27 7.06
C SER A 47 -4.51 11.98 5.55
N ALA A 48 -4.10 12.96 4.74
CA ALA A 48 -4.00 12.79 3.29
C ALA A 48 -2.83 11.88 2.90
N TYR A 49 -1.73 11.87 3.65
CA TYR A 49 -0.66 10.88 3.42
C TYR A 49 -1.19 9.45 3.59
N LEU A 50 -1.95 9.19 4.66
CA LEU A 50 -2.55 7.87 4.88
C LEU A 50 -3.55 7.50 3.79
N LEU A 51 -4.36 8.46 3.31
CA LEU A 51 -5.28 8.26 2.19
C LEU A 51 -4.52 7.80 0.93
N VAL A 52 -3.43 8.49 0.56
CA VAL A 52 -2.64 8.14 -0.64
C VAL A 52 -1.94 6.79 -0.47
N PHE A 53 -1.50 6.42 0.72
CA PHE A 53 -0.99 5.06 1.00
C PHE A 53 -2.10 4.02 0.87
N GLY A 54 -3.33 4.32 1.29
CA GLY A 54 -4.50 3.47 1.09
C GLY A 54 -4.80 3.24 -0.39
N ASP A 55 -4.75 4.30 -1.21
CA ASP A 55 -4.90 4.20 -2.67
C ASP A 55 -3.82 3.32 -3.31
N SER A 56 -2.57 3.44 -2.84
CA SER A 56 -1.48 2.58 -3.27
C SER A 56 -1.69 1.11 -2.88
N SER A 57 -2.24 0.87 -1.69
CA SER A 57 -2.59 -0.47 -1.24
C SER A 57 -3.70 -1.06 -2.12
N ASP A 58 -4.73 -0.28 -2.49
CA ASP A 58 -5.79 -0.77 -3.38
C ASP A 58 -5.26 -1.08 -4.79
N ALA A 59 -4.37 -0.24 -5.35
CA ALA A 59 -3.69 -0.55 -6.59
C ALA A 59 -2.93 -1.88 -6.52
N PHE A 60 -2.26 -2.12 -5.41
CA PHE A 60 -1.52 -3.36 -5.16
C PHE A 60 -2.45 -4.57 -5.01
N PHE A 61 -3.55 -4.44 -4.28
CA PHE A 61 -4.55 -5.52 -4.14
C PHE A 61 -5.07 -5.97 -5.50
N ARG A 62 -5.42 -5.02 -6.36
CA ARG A 62 -5.88 -5.28 -7.73
C ARG A 62 -4.80 -5.92 -8.57
N PHE A 63 -3.53 -5.53 -8.40
CA PHE A 63 -2.40 -6.09 -9.13
C PHE A 63 -2.30 -7.61 -8.96
N PHE A 64 -2.52 -8.14 -7.75
CA PHE A 64 -2.49 -9.59 -7.52
C PHE A 64 -3.88 -10.25 -7.48
N GLY A 65 -4.95 -9.53 -7.81
CA GLY A 65 -6.28 -10.09 -8.06
C GLY A 65 -7.28 -9.99 -6.91
N VAL A 66 -7.08 -9.07 -5.97
CA VAL A 66 -8.06 -8.73 -4.93
C VAL A 66 -8.78 -7.45 -5.36
N ASP A 67 -9.81 -7.63 -6.17
CA ASP A 67 -10.66 -6.59 -6.76
C ASP A 67 -12.08 -6.62 -6.19
N GLU A 68 -13.02 -5.94 -6.86
CA GLU A 68 -14.44 -5.93 -6.48
C GLU A 68 -15.08 -7.32 -6.54
N GLN A 69 -14.73 -8.11 -7.56
CA GLN A 69 -15.26 -9.46 -7.71
C GLN A 69 -14.74 -10.38 -6.59
N TYR A 70 -13.47 -10.21 -6.22
CA TYR A 70 -12.91 -10.92 -5.07
C TYR A 70 -13.65 -10.55 -3.78
N ARG A 71 -13.89 -9.25 -3.53
CA ARG A 71 -14.64 -8.79 -2.36
C ARG A 71 -16.08 -9.29 -2.37
N ALA A 72 -16.73 -9.30 -3.52
CA ALA A 72 -18.08 -9.86 -3.67
C ALA A 72 -18.17 -11.36 -3.36
N SER A 73 -17.06 -12.10 -3.49
CA SER A 73 -16.98 -13.51 -3.09
C SER A 73 -16.99 -13.73 -1.56
N GLY A 74 -16.96 -12.67 -0.75
CA GLY A 74 -16.95 -12.72 0.71
C GLY A 74 -15.55 -12.79 1.30
N ARG A 75 -14.56 -12.23 0.63
CA ARG A 75 -13.15 -12.21 1.07
C ARG A 75 -12.58 -10.79 0.95
N SER A 76 -11.66 -10.43 1.83
CA SER A 76 -10.98 -9.13 1.77
C SER A 76 -9.64 -9.15 2.50
N LEU A 77 -8.84 -8.10 2.28
CA LEU A 77 -7.70 -7.76 3.13
C LEU A 77 -8.05 -6.55 3.98
N TYR A 78 -7.65 -6.61 5.25
CA TYR A 78 -7.78 -5.49 6.18
C TYR A 78 -6.40 -5.09 6.68
N THR A 79 -6.09 -3.81 6.61
CA THR A 79 -4.93 -3.24 7.30
C THR A 79 -5.22 -3.26 8.81
N VAL A 80 -4.38 -3.94 9.58
CA VAL A 80 -4.54 -4.07 11.04
C VAL A 80 -3.54 -3.22 11.80
N GLU A 81 -2.46 -2.82 11.15
CA GLU A 81 -1.44 -1.95 11.74
C GLU A 81 -0.79 -1.11 10.64
N THR A 82 -0.53 0.17 10.93
CA THR A 82 0.22 1.08 10.06
C THR A 82 1.17 1.90 10.89
N HIS A 83 2.45 1.85 10.55
CA HIS A 83 3.45 2.77 11.05
C HIS A 83 3.78 3.78 9.95
N LEU A 84 3.25 4.99 10.08
CA LEU A 84 3.43 6.08 9.13
C LEU A 84 4.52 7.04 9.63
N ARG A 85 5.42 7.44 8.72
CA ARG A 85 6.47 8.42 9.01
C ARG A 85 6.40 9.54 7.98
N ASN A 86 6.16 10.76 8.45
CA ASN A 86 6.23 11.98 7.67
C ASN A 86 7.65 12.54 7.76
N LEU A 87 8.37 12.57 6.65
CA LEU A 87 9.78 12.95 6.60
C LEU A 87 9.96 14.35 6.02
N ARG A 88 9.12 14.74 5.07
CA ARG A 88 9.17 16.04 4.39
C ARG A 88 7.78 16.44 3.95
N GLU A 89 7.55 17.74 3.86
CA GLU A 89 6.29 18.32 3.43
C GLU A 89 6.05 18.12 1.94
N ALA A 90 4.77 17.99 1.57
CA ALA A 90 4.28 18.10 0.20
C ALA A 90 3.26 19.25 0.11
N ARG A 91 3.17 19.91 -1.04
CA ARG A 91 2.34 21.10 -1.28
C ARG A 91 1.40 20.89 -2.43
N LEU A 92 0.41 21.72 -2.54
CA LEU A 92 -0.54 21.72 -3.66
C LEU A 92 0.17 21.57 -5.01
N GLY A 93 -0.28 20.62 -5.81
CA GLY A 93 0.23 20.35 -7.14
C GLY A 93 1.51 19.52 -7.19
N ASP A 94 2.15 19.22 -6.06
CA ASP A 94 3.32 18.33 -6.03
C ASP A 94 2.95 16.95 -6.59
N ARG A 95 3.76 16.46 -7.52
CA ARG A 95 3.58 15.11 -8.09
C ARG A 95 4.24 14.09 -7.16
N LEU A 96 3.42 13.10 -6.76
CA LEU A 96 3.81 12.02 -5.87
C LEU A 96 3.73 10.69 -6.62
N TRP A 97 4.70 9.81 -6.37
CA TRP A 97 4.62 8.41 -6.76
C TRP A 97 5.02 7.53 -5.59
N LEU A 98 4.49 6.31 -5.60
CA LEU A 98 4.72 5.37 -4.52
C LEU A 98 5.43 4.12 -5.04
N THR A 99 6.38 3.66 -4.24
CA THR A 99 6.93 2.32 -4.40
C THR A 99 6.39 1.41 -3.30
N LEU A 100 6.30 0.11 -3.59
CA LEU A 100 5.85 -0.90 -2.65
C LEU A 100 6.80 -2.09 -2.67
N GLN A 101 7.26 -2.48 -1.49
CA GLN A 101 8.02 -3.70 -1.24
C GLN A 101 7.21 -4.66 -0.37
N VAL A 102 7.11 -5.92 -0.77
CA VAL A 102 6.61 -7.00 0.09
C VAL A 102 7.76 -7.45 0.99
N LEU A 103 7.59 -7.28 2.29
CA LEU A 103 8.56 -7.66 3.32
C LEU A 103 8.36 -9.10 3.79
N GLY A 104 7.11 -9.55 3.85
CA GLY A 104 6.78 -10.90 4.28
C GLY A 104 5.35 -11.31 3.94
N VAL A 105 5.15 -12.60 3.72
CA VAL A 105 3.84 -13.22 3.49
C VAL A 105 3.80 -14.54 4.25
N ASP A 106 2.68 -14.80 4.94
CA ASP A 106 2.36 -16.12 5.44
C ASP A 106 0.99 -16.59 4.91
N SER A 107 0.43 -17.63 5.49
CA SER A 107 -0.83 -18.21 5.02
C SER A 107 -2.01 -17.23 4.96
N LYS A 108 -1.99 -16.13 5.74
CA LYS A 108 -3.10 -15.17 5.86
C LYS A 108 -2.68 -13.72 6.14
N ARG A 109 -1.38 -13.45 6.31
CA ARG A 109 -0.86 -12.11 6.60
C ARG A 109 0.07 -11.63 5.52
N LEU A 110 0.08 -10.33 5.33
CA LEU A 110 0.94 -9.65 4.37
C LEU A 110 1.57 -8.44 5.05
N HIS A 111 2.90 -8.38 5.02
CA HIS A 111 3.71 -7.29 5.56
C HIS A 111 4.33 -6.53 4.40
N ILE A 112 4.03 -5.24 4.29
CA ILE A 112 4.47 -4.39 3.18
C ILE A 112 5.07 -3.08 3.66
N LEU A 113 5.93 -2.52 2.83
CA LEU A 113 6.47 -1.18 2.97
C LEU A 113 6.10 -0.36 1.75
N HIS A 114 5.48 0.79 1.99
CA HIS A 114 5.32 1.84 1.00
C HIS A 114 6.33 2.96 1.24
N GLU A 115 6.87 3.49 0.17
CA GLU A 115 7.64 4.73 0.17
C GLU A 115 6.97 5.72 -0.78
N MET A 116 6.68 6.92 -0.29
CA MET A 116 6.15 8.03 -1.08
C MET A 116 7.27 8.97 -1.48
N HIS A 117 7.36 9.25 -2.74
CA HIS A 117 8.39 10.11 -3.31
C HIS A 117 7.75 11.33 -3.98
N ARG A 118 8.49 12.45 -3.99
CA ARG A 118 8.14 13.68 -4.67
C ARG A 118 9.23 14.09 -5.67
N ALA A 119 8.82 14.59 -6.82
CA ALA A 119 9.75 15.09 -7.83
C ALA A 119 10.67 16.18 -7.26
N GLY A 120 11.97 16.08 -7.54
CA GLY A 120 12.99 17.03 -7.09
C GLY A 120 13.38 16.92 -5.61
N THR A 121 12.69 16.10 -4.79
CA THR A 121 12.94 15.99 -3.34
C THR A 121 13.28 14.56 -2.91
N GLY A 122 12.81 13.55 -3.64
CA GLY A 122 12.95 12.13 -3.28
C GLY A 122 11.93 11.70 -2.23
N LEU A 123 12.34 10.86 -1.29
CA LEU A 123 11.49 10.28 -0.25
C LEU A 123 10.89 11.34 0.67
N VAL A 124 9.55 11.36 0.80
CA VAL A 124 8.82 12.31 1.64
C VAL A 124 8.03 11.65 2.77
N ALA A 125 7.58 10.41 2.61
CA ALA A 125 6.90 9.66 3.65
C ALA A 125 7.05 8.15 3.45
N THR A 126 6.86 7.38 4.52
CA THR A 126 6.84 5.92 4.48
C THR A 126 5.66 5.37 5.27
N ALA A 127 5.09 4.24 4.82
CA ALA A 127 4.09 3.50 5.58
C ALA A 127 4.45 2.01 5.57
N GLU A 128 4.79 1.49 6.74
CA GLU A 128 4.90 0.06 6.99
C GLU A 128 3.54 -0.45 7.44
N GLN A 129 3.04 -1.51 6.79
CA GLN A 129 1.70 -2.01 7.04
C GLN A 129 1.67 -3.51 7.23
N LEU A 130 0.91 -3.96 8.22
CA LEU A 130 0.50 -5.35 8.39
C LEU A 130 -0.97 -5.48 7.97
N LEU A 131 -1.22 -6.42 7.07
CA LEU A 131 -2.56 -6.73 6.56
C LEU A 131 -2.92 -8.18 6.87
N VAL A 132 -4.21 -8.42 7.07
CA VAL A 132 -4.76 -9.75 7.33
C VAL A 132 -5.86 -10.06 6.32
N HIS A 133 -5.74 -11.21 5.69
CA HIS A 133 -6.79 -11.76 4.85
C HIS A 133 -7.93 -12.34 5.71
N ALA A 134 -9.15 -12.07 5.35
CA ALA A 134 -10.33 -12.44 6.10
C ALA A 134 -11.48 -12.94 5.21
N ASP A 135 -12.27 -13.82 5.77
CA ASP A 135 -13.62 -14.13 5.33
C ASP A 135 -14.57 -13.10 5.93
N THR A 136 -15.21 -12.29 5.07
CA THR A 136 -16.05 -11.19 5.49
C THR A 136 -17.43 -11.65 6.02
N ARG A 137 -17.85 -12.89 5.72
CA ARG A 137 -19.11 -13.45 6.18
C ARG A 137 -19.00 -13.93 7.64
N SER A 138 -17.89 -14.57 7.97
CA SER A 138 -17.61 -15.00 9.35
C SER A 138 -16.94 -13.92 10.21
N GLY A 139 -16.38 -12.87 9.61
CA GLY A 139 -15.60 -11.83 10.28
C GLY A 139 -14.27 -12.34 10.87
N ARG A 140 -13.75 -13.45 10.36
CA ARG A 140 -12.53 -14.08 10.87
C ARG A 140 -11.40 -14.07 9.84
N SER A 141 -10.16 -14.05 10.32
CA SER A 141 -9.00 -14.25 9.43
C SER A 141 -9.08 -15.62 8.79
N ALA A 142 -8.70 -15.70 7.51
CA ALA A 142 -8.74 -16.92 6.71
C ALA A 142 -7.48 -17.01 5.83
N PRO A 143 -7.04 -18.21 5.46
CA PRO A 143 -5.93 -18.36 4.51
C PRO A 143 -6.23 -17.71 3.17
N PHE A 144 -5.18 -17.22 2.50
CA PHE A 144 -5.28 -16.81 1.11
C PHE A 144 -5.69 -18.01 0.23
N PRO A 145 -6.58 -17.84 -0.76
CA PRO A 145 -6.78 -18.84 -1.79
C PRO A 145 -5.49 -19.11 -2.57
N ASP A 146 -5.30 -20.34 -3.05
CA ASP A 146 -4.07 -20.79 -3.71
C ASP A 146 -3.58 -19.86 -4.82
N LEU A 147 -4.51 -19.37 -5.65
CA LEU A 147 -4.16 -18.43 -6.71
C LEU A 147 -3.54 -17.12 -6.18
N VAL A 148 -4.13 -16.55 -5.15
CA VAL A 148 -3.64 -15.31 -4.53
C VAL A 148 -2.34 -15.58 -3.79
N ALA A 149 -2.26 -16.67 -3.04
CA ALA A 149 -1.04 -17.10 -2.35
C ALA A 149 0.13 -17.29 -3.32
N GLY A 150 -0.11 -17.93 -4.46
CA GLY A 150 0.89 -18.14 -5.51
C GLY A 150 1.42 -16.83 -6.09
N ARG A 151 0.54 -15.86 -6.37
CA ARG A 151 0.93 -14.53 -6.86
C ARG A 151 1.73 -13.75 -5.82
N LEU A 152 1.30 -13.76 -4.58
CA LEU A 152 2.03 -13.12 -3.47
C LEU A 152 3.41 -13.75 -3.27
N ALA A 153 3.55 -15.07 -3.40
CA ALA A 153 4.83 -15.76 -3.32
C ALA A 153 5.77 -15.34 -4.48
N GLN A 154 5.26 -15.17 -5.70
CA GLN A 154 6.04 -14.66 -6.83
C GLN A 154 6.53 -13.22 -6.59
N ILE A 155 5.66 -12.33 -6.07
CA ILE A 155 6.03 -10.96 -5.75
C ILE A 155 7.09 -10.95 -4.64
N GLN A 156 6.90 -11.73 -3.59
CA GLN A 156 7.87 -11.84 -2.50
C GLN A 156 9.24 -12.33 -2.98
N ALA A 157 9.26 -13.32 -3.85
CA ALA A 157 10.50 -13.83 -4.46
C ALA A 157 11.20 -12.76 -5.30
N ALA A 158 10.47 -11.97 -6.09
CA ALA A 158 11.02 -10.86 -6.86
C ALA A 158 11.63 -9.77 -5.95
N HIS A 159 11.05 -9.55 -4.78
CA HIS A 159 11.50 -8.54 -3.81
C HIS A 159 12.58 -9.02 -2.84
N ALA A 160 12.90 -10.32 -2.84
CA ALA A 160 13.81 -10.93 -1.84
C ALA A 160 15.22 -10.33 -1.82
N ALA A 161 15.70 -9.80 -2.95
CA ALA A 161 17.00 -9.14 -3.05
C ALA A 161 16.99 -7.65 -2.69
N LEU A 162 15.82 -7.04 -2.47
CA LEU A 162 15.74 -5.64 -2.07
C LEU A 162 16.24 -5.46 -0.63
N PRO A 163 17.00 -4.40 -0.34
CA PRO A 163 17.36 -4.10 1.03
C PRO A 163 16.12 -3.77 1.85
N VAL A 164 16.08 -4.22 3.10
CA VAL A 164 15.07 -3.79 4.07
C VAL A 164 15.60 -2.54 4.76
N PRO A 165 14.94 -1.37 4.63
CA PRO A 165 15.41 -0.15 5.26
C PRO A 165 15.44 -0.26 6.79
N GLY A 166 16.43 0.37 7.44
CA GLY A 166 16.61 0.29 8.89
C GLY A 166 15.51 0.93 9.74
N TYR A 167 14.52 1.59 9.10
CA TYR A 167 13.35 2.14 9.79
C TYR A 167 12.15 1.17 9.79
N VAL A 168 12.25 0.03 9.13
CA VAL A 168 11.24 -1.04 9.21
C VAL A 168 11.30 -1.69 10.60
N GLY A 169 10.13 -1.90 11.21
CA GLY A 169 10.02 -2.42 12.58
C GLY A 169 10.45 -1.43 13.67
N HIS A 170 10.60 -0.16 13.34
CA HIS A 170 11.05 0.86 14.29
C HIS A 170 9.96 1.21 15.30
N VAL A 171 10.31 1.20 16.58
CA VAL A 171 9.41 1.62 17.66
C VAL A 171 9.45 3.14 17.81
N ILE A 172 8.27 3.77 17.96
CA ILE A 172 8.17 5.21 18.24
C ILE A 172 8.72 5.47 19.63
N THR A 173 9.79 6.24 19.71
CA THR A 173 10.44 6.57 20.97
C THR A 173 11.04 7.98 20.92
N ILE A 174 11.12 8.61 22.07
CA ILE A 174 11.95 9.83 22.27
C ILE A 174 13.37 9.32 22.50
N GLY A 175 14.10 9.06 21.38
CA GLY A 175 15.48 8.59 21.48
C GLY A 175 16.41 9.64 22.09
N SER A 176 17.40 9.21 22.87
CA SER A 176 18.59 10.02 23.11
C SER A 176 19.32 10.23 21.79
N ARG A 177 19.52 11.46 21.37
CA ARG A 177 20.37 11.85 20.23
C ARG A 177 21.82 11.48 20.51
#